data_a0b081f7160bdb4b82054f07d400d838
#
_entry.id   a0b081f7160bdb4b82054f07d400d838
#
_cell.length_a   1.000
_cell.length_b   1.000
_cell.length_c   1.000
_cell.angle_alpha   90.00
_cell.angle_beta   90.00
_cell.angle_gamma   90.00
#
_symmetry.space_group_name_H-M   'P 1'
#
loop_
_entity.id
_entity.type
_entity.pdbx_description
1 polymer ?
#
loop_
_entity_poly.entity_id
_entity_poly.type
_entity_poly.pdbx_seq_one_letter_code
_entity_poly.pdbx_strand_id
1 'polypeptide(L)'
;MTGKIKVLLLLLIVLLAGCGSKTDDGLHIENHDWTSTQVIDSAGQPLDLPALTCTAQDGSLSVTDADGNAQQSGTYSLAQRDTNSVLYDLSLDGESGTAVVSTTEYVDADGKKESEYTLILSLPERTVYFRADLND
;
A
#
# COMPACT_ATOMS: atom_id res chain seq x y z
N MET A 1 -34.39 -30.64 -6.87
CA MET A 1 -34.79 -29.22 -6.94
C MET A 1 -33.98 -28.34 -5.99
N THR A 2 -33.69 -28.80 -4.79
CA THR A 2 -32.88 -28.04 -3.85
C THR A 2 -31.43 -27.79 -4.32
N GLY A 3 -30.90 -28.70 -5.16
CA GLY A 3 -29.54 -28.56 -5.69
C GLY A 3 -29.38 -27.38 -6.66
N LYS A 4 -30.42 -27.06 -7.42
CA LYS A 4 -30.37 -25.95 -8.38
C LYS A 4 -30.32 -24.59 -7.68
N ILE A 5 -31.04 -24.46 -6.56
CA ILE A 5 -31.04 -23.22 -5.78
C ILE A 5 -29.69 -23.00 -5.13
N LYS A 6 -29.05 -24.06 -4.66
CA LYS A 6 -27.72 -23.97 -4.06
C LYS A 6 -26.66 -23.56 -5.07
N VAL A 7 -26.76 -24.08 -6.28
CA VAL A 7 -25.83 -23.74 -7.37
C VAL A 7 -25.99 -22.27 -7.76
N LEU A 8 -27.22 -21.78 -7.82
CA LEU A 8 -27.48 -20.39 -8.13
C LEU A 8 -26.93 -19.47 -7.07
N LEU A 9 -27.10 -19.81 -5.80
CA LEU A 9 -26.59 -19.02 -4.69
C LEU A 9 -25.06 -18.97 -4.70
N LEU A 10 -24.42 -20.10 -5.01
CA LEU A 10 -22.99 -20.16 -5.11
C LEU A 10 -22.46 -19.28 -6.25
N LEU A 11 -23.15 -19.28 -7.37
CA LEU A 11 -22.79 -18.44 -8.51
C LEU A 11 -22.88 -16.96 -8.16
N LEU A 12 -23.88 -16.58 -7.38
CA LEU A 12 -24.06 -15.19 -6.95
C LEU A 12 -22.92 -14.74 -6.05
N ILE A 13 -22.46 -15.62 -5.15
CA ILE A 13 -21.33 -15.32 -4.26
C ILE A 13 -20.05 -15.11 -5.06
N VAL A 14 -19.81 -15.93 -6.08
CA VAL A 14 -18.63 -15.79 -6.94
C VAL A 14 -18.65 -14.47 -7.68
N LEU A 15 -19.81 -14.03 -8.16
CA LEU A 15 -19.94 -12.75 -8.84
C LEU A 15 -19.64 -11.57 -7.92
N LEU A 16 -20.09 -11.62 -6.68
CA LEU A 16 -19.80 -10.58 -5.71
C LEU A 16 -18.31 -10.51 -5.38
N ALA A 17 -17.66 -11.65 -5.22
CA ALA A 17 -16.23 -11.70 -4.98
C ALA A 17 -15.44 -11.15 -6.18
N GLY A 18 -15.87 -11.47 -7.40
CA GLY A 18 -15.24 -10.94 -8.60
C GLY A 18 -15.37 -9.44 -8.74
N CYS A 19 -16.51 -8.87 -8.36
CA CYS A 19 -16.71 -7.42 -8.40
C CYS A 19 -15.84 -6.70 -7.37
N GLY A 20 -15.67 -7.28 -6.18
CA GLY A 20 -14.86 -6.66 -5.13
C GLY A 20 -13.39 -6.53 -5.49
N SER A 21 -12.85 -7.47 -6.24
CA SER A 21 -11.43 -7.47 -6.59
C SER A 21 -11.07 -6.47 -7.70
N LYS A 22 -12.05 -5.96 -8.44
CA LYS A 22 -11.78 -5.05 -9.57
C LYS A 22 -11.69 -3.59 -9.18
N THR A 23 -12.04 -3.23 -7.96
CA THR A 23 -12.09 -1.83 -7.55
C THR A 23 -10.78 -1.33 -6.96
N ASP A 24 -9.79 -2.19 -6.81
CA ASP A 24 -8.53 -1.85 -6.14
C ASP A 24 -7.40 -1.67 -7.13
N ASP A 25 -7.53 -0.70 -8.03
CA ASP A 25 -6.63 -0.54 -9.15
C ASP A 25 -5.36 0.05 -8.72
N GLY A 26 -4.68 0.23 -8.03
CA GLY A 26 -3.38 0.84 -7.77
C GLY A 26 -3.31 1.51 -6.41
N LEU A 27 -4.46 1.73 -5.78
CA LEU A 27 -4.50 2.33 -4.45
C LEU A 27 -4.36 1.32 -3.33
N HIS A 28 -4.29 0.03 -3.66
CA HIS A 28 -4.10 -1.01 -2.66
C HIS A 28 -2.62 -1.16 -2.36
N ILE A 29 -2.28 -1.15 -1.08
CA ILE A 29 -0.87 -1.22 -0.66
C ILE A 29 -0.16 -2.48 -1.18
N GLU A 30 -0.90 -3.57 -1.40
CA GLU A 30 -0.36 -4.83 -1.89
C GLU A 30 -0.06 -4.84 -3.39
N ASN A 31 -0.54 -3.87 -4.13
CA ASN A 31 -0.41 -3.88 -5.58
C ASN A 31 0.94 -3.40 -6.07
N HIS A 32 1.78 -2.87 -5.24
CA HIS A 32 3.07 -2.33 -5.62
C HIS A 32 4.18 -2.77 -4.69
N ASP A 33 5.38 -2.83 -5.21
CA ASP A 33 6.59 -2.80 -4.41
C ASP A 33 6.99 -1.33 -4.26
N TRP A 34 7.36 -0.94 -3.04
CA TRP A 34 7.57 0.46 -2.71
C TRP A 34 9.02 0.70 -2.38
N THR A 35 9.61 1.75 -2.95
CA THR A 35 10.99 2.15 -2.66
C THR A 35 10.96 3.53 -2.01
N SER A 36 11.70 3.68 -0.91
CA SER A 36 11.72 4.94 -0.18
C SER A 36 12.41 6.04 -0.97
N THR A 37 11.84 7.25 -0.88
CA THR A 37 12.44 8.46 -1.45
C THR A 37 12.99 9.36 -0.38
N GLN A 38 12.47 9.29 0.84
CA GLN A 38 12.88 10.13 1.95
C GLN A 38 12.43 9.54 3.27
N VAL A 39 13.26 9.69 4.29
CA VAL A 39 12.91 9.37 5.68
C VAL A 39 13.17 10.63 6.51
N ILE A 40 12.21 11.03 7.32
CA ILE A 40 12.37 12.16 8.24
C ILE A 40 12.13 11.71 9.67
N ASP A 41 12.79 12.36 10.61
CA ASP A 41 12.60 12.10 12.04
C ASP A 41 11.39 12.85 12.59
N SER A 42 11.14 12.74 13.90
CA SER A 42 10.00 13.39 14.54
C SER A 42 10.10 14.92 14.55
N ALA A 43 11.29 15.47 14.34
CA ALA A 43 11.51 16.90 14.24
C ALA A 43 11.41 17.42 12.79
N GLY A 44 11.11 16.53 11.82
CA GLY A 44 11.02 16.90 10.43
C GLY A 44 12.35 16.97 9.71
N GLN A 45 13.43 16.48 10.30
CA GLN A 45 14.76 16.51 9.72
C GLN A 45 15.02 15.26 8.87
N PRO A 46 15.59 15.42 7.67
CA PRO A 46 15.90 14.25 6.85
C PRO A 46 16.93 13.36 7.52
N LEU A 47 16.72 12.04 7.40
CA LEU A 47 17.67 11.03 7.86
C LEU A 47 18.41 10.48 6.65
N ASP A 48 19.73 10.34 6.76
CA ASP A 48 20.56 9.78 5.70
C ASP A 48 20.63 8.26 5.89
N LEU A 49 19.67 7.58 5.29
CA LEU A 49 19.55 6.12 5.38
C LEU A 49 19.61 5.51 3.97
N PRO A 50 20.09 4.26 3.85
CA PRO A 50 19.97 3.55 2.59
C PRO A 50 18.51 3.44 2.15
N ALA A 51 18.30 3.26 0.87
CA ALA A 51 16.93 3.10 0.35
C ALA A 51 16.26 1.89 1.02
N LEU A 52 15.00 2.06 1.39
CA LEU A 52 14.19 1.02 1.99
C LEU A 52 13.19 0.52 0.97
N THR A 53 12.87 -0.76 1.04
CA THR A 53 11.82 -1.38 0.24
C THR A 53 10.70 -1.84 1.16
N CYS A 54 9.48 -1.52 0.79
CA CYS A 54 8.29 -1.96 1.53
C CYS A 54 7.48 -2.90 0.66
N THR A 55 7.09 -4.03 1.22
CA THR A 55 6.19 -4.99 0.57
C THR A 55 5.06 -5.34 1.53
N ALA A 56 3.87 -5.56 0.96
CA ALA A 56 2.67 -5.86 1.74
C ALA A 56 1.93 -7.02 1.10
N GLN A 57 1.44 -7.94 1.92
CA GLN A 57 0.68 -9.08 1.46
C GLN A 57 -0.17 -9.64 2.59
N ASP A 58 -1.47 -9.83 2.32
CA ASP A 58 -2.40 -10.51 3.24
C ASP A 58 -2.40 -9.94 4.66
N GLY A 59 -2.35 -8.62 4.78
CA GLY A 59 -2.36 -7.96 6.09
C GLY A 59 -1.00 -7.87 6.76
N SER A 60 0.04 -8.39 6.15
CA SER A 60 1.41 -8.34 6.67
C SER A 60 2.25 -7.36 5.85
N LEU A 61 3.14 -6.65 6.52
CA LEU A 61 3.98 -5.65 5.89
C LEU A 61 5.42 -5.83 6.34
N SER A 62 6.36 -5.65 5.41
CA SER A 62 7.78 -5.79 5.66
C SER A 62 8.54 -4.62 5.05
N VAL A 63 9.45 -4.03 5.83
CA VAL A 63 10.35 -2.98 5.36
C VAL A 63 11.77 -3.51 5.46
N THR A 64 12.48 -3.52 4.34
CA THR A 64 13.85 -4.05 4.26
C THR A 64 14.79 -2.97 3.72
N ASP A 65 16.08 -3.11 4.01
CA ASP A 65 17.08 -2.21 3.46
C ASP A 65 17.58 -2.71 2.08
N ALA A 66 18.53 -1.97 1.50
CA ALA A 66 19.06 -2.29 0.18
C ALA A 66 19.75 -3.65 0.11
N ASP A 67 20.22 -4.17 1.25
CA ASP A 67 20.86 -5.49 1.32
C ASP A 67 19.85 -6.63 1.46
N GLY A 68 18.56 -6.31 1.51
CA GLY A 68 17.52 -7.31 1.65
C GLY A 68 17.30 -7.80 3.08
N ASN A 69 17.94 -7.21 4.05
CA ASN A 69 17.76 -7.54 5.46
C ASN A 69 16.45 -6.93 5.96
N ALA A 70 15.67 -7.70 6.70
CA ALA A 70 14.45 -7.21 7.28
C ALA A 70 14.78 -6.22 8.39
N GLN A 71 14.31 -4.98 8.24
CA GLN A 71 14.45 -3.93 9.25
C GLN A 71 13.28 -3.93 10.20
N GLN A 72 12.07 -4.03 9.66
CA GLN A 72 10.84 -3.98 10.41
C GLN A 72 9.79 -4.85 9.75
N SER A 73 8.93 -5.44 10.56
CA SER A 73 7.80 -6.20 10.07
C SER A 73 6.59 -5.94 10.96
N GLY A 74 5.41 -6.10 10.39
CA GLY A 74 4.20 -5.85 11.13
C GLY A 74 2.95 -6.19 10.34
N THR A 75 1.85 -5.53 10.71
CA THR A 75 0.53 -5.77 10.14
C THR A 75 -0.13 -4.46 9.78
N TYR A 76 -1.08 -4.53 8.85
CA TYR A 76 -1.89 -3.38 8.47
C TYR A 76 -3.34 -3.83 8.28
N SER A 77 -4.25 -2.89 8.47
CA SER A 77 -5.67 -3.12 8.22
C SER A 77 -6.30 -1.85 7.65
N LEU A 78 -7.27 -2.03 6.76
CA LEU A 78 -7.94 -0.90 6.12
C LEU A 78 -8.72 -0.09 7.15
N ALA A 79 -8.47 1.22 7.20
CA ALA A 79 -9.16 2.14 8.09
C ALA A 79 -10.16 3.01 7.34
N GLN A 80 -9.77 3.57 6.19
CA GLN A 80 -10.63 4.46 5.42
C GLN A 80 -10.23 4.44 3.95
N ARG A 81 -11.19 4.57 3.08
CA ARG A 81 -10.96 4.62 1.64
C ARG A 81 -11.64 5.84 1.04
N ASP A 82 -10.87 6.67 0.35
CA ASP A 82 -11.34 7.82 -0.41
C ASP A 82 -11.07 7.59 -1.90
N THR A 83 -11.49 8.54 -2.73
CA THR A 83 -11.35 8.42 -4.17
C THR A 83 -9.90 8.30 -4.63
N ASN A 84 -9.00 9.07 -4.02
CA ASN A 84 -7.59 9.15 -4.44
C ASN A 84 -6.62 8.70 -3.37
N SER A 85 -7.09 8.15 -2.28
CA SER A 85 -6.23 7.70 -1.19
C SER A 85 -6.89 6.62 -0.36
N VAL A 86 -6.05 5.79 0.25
CA VAL A 86 -6.48 4.74 1.17
C VAL A 86 -5.65 4.84 2.42
N LEU A 87 -6.31 4.85 3.57
CA LEU A 87 -5.67 4.92 4.88
C LEU A 87 -5.72 3.55 5.54
N TYR A 88 -4.59 3.11 6.05
CA TYR A 88 -4.47 1.88 6.81
C TYR A 88 -4.00 2.18 8.23
N ASP A 89 -4.51 1.43 9.18
CA ASP A 89 -3.92 1.34 10.51
C ASP A 89 -2.72 0.40 10.44
N LEU A 90 -1.63 0.78 11.06
CA LEU A 90 -0.35 0.09 10.95
C LEU A 90 0.17 -0.25 12.33
N SER A 91 0.71 -1.46 12.48
CA SER A 91 1.52 -1.85 13.62
C SER A 91 2.81 -2.41 13.08
N LEU A 92 3.94 -1.77 13.40
CA LEU A 92 5.24 -2.14 12.86
C LEU A 92 6.22 -2.26 14.02
N ASP A 93 6.73 -3.49 14.22
CA ASP A 93 7.60 -3.84 15.37
C ASP A 93 7.00 -3.39 16.71
N GLY A 94 5.69 -3.54 16.85
CA GLY A 94 4.97 -3.18 18.08
C GLY A 94 4.61 -1.71 18.19
N GLU A 95 4.99 -0.86 17.24
CA GLU A 95 4.62 0.54 17.24
C GLU A 95 3.40 0.78 16.37
N SER A 96 2.45 1.55 16.88
CA SER A 96 1.25 1.92 16.14
C SER A 96 1.52 3.13 15.25
N GLY A 97 0.99 3.08 14.04
CA GLY A 97 1.13 4.18 13.09
C GLY A 97 0.05 4.11 12.02
N THR A 98 0.30 4.81 10.93
CA THR A 98 -0.61 4.83 9.78
C THR A 98 0.17 4.65 8.49
N ALA A 99 -0.51 4.13 7.49
CA ALA A 99 0.01 4.02 6.12
C ALA A 99 -1.03 4.66 5.18
N VAL A 100 -0.59 5.57 4.34
CA VAL A 100 -1.47 6.22 3.37
C VAL A 100 -0.95 5.94 1.97
N VAL A 101 -1.77 5.32 1.15
CA VAL A 101 -1.50 5.15 -0.28
C VAL A 101 -2.31 6.20 -1.03
N SER A 102 -1.66 6.94 -1.90
CA SER A 102 -2.34 7.96 -2.70
C SER A 102 -1.82 7.95 -4.14
N THR A 103 -2.63 8.50 -5.03
CA THR A 103 -2.28 8.63 -6.44
C THR A 103 -2.25 10.09 -6.83
N THR A 104 -1.29 10.43 -7.68
CA THR A 104 -1.16 11.77 -8.26
C THR A 104 -1.05 11.60 -9.76
N GLU A 105 -1.85 12.36 -10.51
CA GLU A 105 -1.74 12.40 -11.95
C GLU A 105 -0.81 13.53 -12.37
N TYR A 106 0.01 13.27 -13.37
CA TYR A 106 0.89 14.27 -13.94
C TYR A 106 0.98 14.07 -15.44
N VAL A 107 1.50 15.09 -16.12
CA VAL A 107 1.72 15.05 -17.58
C VAL A 107 3.22 14.99 -17.82
N ASP A 108 3.67 13.98 -18.57
CA ASP A 108 5.09 13.82 -18.85
C ASP A 108 5.56 14.78 -19.96
N ALA A 109 6.83 14.70 -20.30
CA ALA A 109 7.43 15.57 -21.31
C ALA A 109 6.81 15.42 -22.70
N ASP A 110 6.19 14.27 -22.97
CA ASP A 110 5.54 14.00 -24.26
C ASP A 110 4.06 14.41 -24.26
N GLY A 111 3.56 14.99 -23.19
CA GLY A 111 2.17 15.39 -23.05
C GLY A 111 1.22 14.25 -22.68
N LYS A 112 1.75 13.10 -22.30
CA LYS A 112 0.96 11.93 -21.91
C LYS A 112 0.61 11.98 -20.44
N LYS A 113 -0.63 11.63 -20.09
CA LYS A 113 -1.05 11.54 -18.71
C LYS A 113 -0.50 10.26 -18.07
N GLU A 114 0.13 10.42 -16.92
CA GLU A 114 0.68 9.33 -16.13
C GLU A 114 0.16 9.43 -14.71
N SER A 115 0.14 8.30 -14.02
CA SER A 115 -0.22 8.25 -12.60
C SER A 115 0.97 7.79 -11.78
N GLU A 116 1.17 8.43 -10.64
CA GLU A 116 2.19 8.05 -9.69
C GLU A 116 1.52 7.66 -8.39
N TYR A 117 1.97 6.55 -7.81
CA TYR A 117 1.46 6.07 -6.53
C TYR A 117 2.52 6.28 -5.47
N THR A 118 2.09 6.80 -4.32
CA THR A 118 2.96 7.07 -3.18
C THR A 118 2.41 6.40 -1.94
N LEU A 119 3.31 6.03 -1.04
CA LEU A 119 2.99 5.43 0.25
C LEU A 119 3.71 6.22 1.32
N ILE A 120 2.99 6.62 2.36
CA ILE A 120 3.58 7.33 3.50
C ILE A 120 3.33 6.48 4.75
N LEU A 121 4.41 6.03 5.38
CA LEU A 121 4.34 5.36 6.67
C LEU A 121 4.65 6.39 7.76
N SER A 122 3.68 6.64 8.63
CA SER A 122 3.83 7.57 9.75
C SER A 122 3.93 6.78 11.04
N LEU A 123 5.10 6.82 11.65
CA LEU A 123 5.40 6.17 12.93
C LEU A 123 5.75 7.24 13.96
N PRO A 124 5.71 6.92 15.28
CA PRO A 124 5.97 7.94 16.30
C PRO A 124 7.31 8.65 16.16
N GLU A 125 8.36 7.95 15.73
CA GLU A 125 9.71 8.50 15.68
C GLU A 125 10.16 8.91 14.28
N ARG A 126 9.44 8.49 13.24
CA ARG A 126 9.85 8.79 11.88
C ARG A 126 8.68 8.66 10.92
N THR A 127 8.83 9.32 9.77
CA THR A 127 7.93 9.19 8.64
C THR A 127 8.73 8.77 7.42
N VAL A 128 8.27 7.77 6.70
CA VAL A 128 8.96 7.25 5.52
C VAL A 128 8.08 7.48 4.31
N TYR A 129 8.65 8.11 3.28
CA TYR A 129 7.99 8.37 2.02
C TYR A 129 8.48 7.36 0.99
N PHE A 130 7.54 6.69 0.33
CA PHE A 130 7.83 5.69 -0.69
C PHE A 130 7.15 6.06 -1.99
N ARG A 131 7.70 5.57 -3.07
CA ARG A 131 7.12 5.61 -4.40
C ARG A 131 6.97 4.18 -4.92
N ALA A 132 5.89 3.92 -5.66
CA ALA A 132 5.72 2.63 -6.32
C ALA A 132 6.78 2.44 -7.40
N ASP A 133 7.30 1.23 -7.51
CA ASP A 133 8.25 0.91 -8.55
C ASP A 133 7.58 0.97 -9.92
N LEU A 134 8.29 1.52 -10.91
CA LEU A 134 7.72 1.81 -12.22
C LEU A 134 7.38 0.57 -13.04
N ASN A 135 7.88 -0.58 -12.63
CA ASN A 135 7.67 -1.83 -13.36
C ASN A 135 6.54 -2.68 -12.78
N ASP A 136 5.77 -2.13 -11.88
CA ASP A 136 4.66 -2.85 -11.24
C ASP A 136 3.36 -2.77 -12.05
#